data_463d0787336cb1855938f1d801ea2d0c
#
_entry.id   463d0787336cb1855938f1d801ea2d0c
#
_cell.length_a   1.000
_cell.length_b   1.000
_cell.length_c   1.000
_cell.angle_alpha   90.00
_cell.angle_beta   90.00
_cell.angle_gamma   90.00
#
_symmetry.space_group_name_H-M   'P 1'
#
loop_
_entity.id
_entity.type
_entity.pdbx_description
1 polymer ?
#
loop_
_entity_poly.entity_id
_entity_poly.type
_entity_poly.pdbx_seq_one_letter_code
_entity_poly.pdbx_strand_id
1 'polypeptide(L)'
;MDDDELLERFAGNTLPAFPHEEHLHVVFAQSARADLDATINFLRDGIRKMAAANGNPGAYHDTRTVAWIRLVVAARAGFDGTFDEFLDAHPELRRRDLLDEHYSPDLLNSDAARAFFAEPDRAPLP
;
A
#
# COMPACT_ATOMS: atom_id res chain seq x y z
N MET A 1 7.15 -17.62 4.09
CA MET A 1 7.73 -16.42 4.73
C MET A 1 6.71 -15.91 5.75
N ASP A 2 7.09 -15.79 7.00
CA ASP A 2 6.19 -15.22 8.00
C ASP A 2 6.17 -13.69 7.92
N ASP A 3 5.29 -13.04 8.70
CA ASP A 3 5.13 -11.60 8.64
C ASP A 3 6.39 -10.86 9.10
N ASP A 4 7.10 -11.37 10.12
CA ASP A 4 8.34 -10.76 10.59
C ASP A 4 9.42 -10.78 9.51
N GLU A 5 9.59 -11.90 8.83
CA GLU A 5 10.56 -12.03 7.74
C GLU A 5 10.17 -11.14 6.55
N LEU A 6 8.87 -11.08 6.23
CA LEU A 6 8.37 -10.21 5.16
C LEU A 6 8.75 -8.75 5.43
N LEU A 7 8.50 -8.26 6.65
CA LEU A 7 8.78 -6.87 7.02
C LEU A 7 10.29 -6.59 7.03
N GLU A 8 11.10 -7.54 7.51
CA GLU A 8 12.56 -7.39 7.49
C GLU A 8 13.10 -7.30 6.06
N ARG A 9 12.62 -8.17 5.17
CA ARG A 9 13.05 -8.16 3.76
C ARG A 9 12.58 -6.91 3.04
N PHE A 10 11.37 -6.45 3.32
CA PHE A 10 10.87 -5.21 2.74
C PHE A 10 11.72 -4.02 3.19
N ALA A 11 11.98 -3.88 4.49
CA ALA A 11 12.80 -2.79 5.02
C ALA A 11 14.24 -2.83 4.50
N GLY A 12 14.78 -4.02 4.32
CA GLY A 12 16.13 -4.24 3.79
C GLY A 12 16.24 -4.22 2.26
N ASN A 13 15.12 -4.04 1.57
CA ASN A 13 15.05 -4.09 0.10
C ASN A 13 15.59 -5.40 -0.48
N THR A 14 15.22 -6.52 0.13
CA THR A 14 15.66 -7.86 -0.30
C THR A 14 14.52 -8.77 -0.73
N LEU A 15 13.30 -8.23 -0.91
CA LEU A 15 12.21 -8.99 -1.50
C LEU A 15 12.50 -9.26 -2.98
N PRO A 16 12.29 -10.50 -3.47
CA PRO A 16 12.56 -10.84 -4.87
C PRO A 16 11.59 -10.19 -5.84
N ALA A 17 10.39 -9.84 -5.38
CA ALA A 17 9.35 -9.17 -6.16
C ALA A 17 8.40 -8.43 -5.22
N PHE A 18 7.68 -7.44 -5.76
CA PHE A 18 6.72 -6.67 -4.99
C PHE A 18 5.41 -6.48 -5.77
N PRO A 19 4.69 -7.59 -6.09
CA PRO A 19 3.40 -7.50 -6.75
C PRO A 19 2.33 -6.90 -5.83
N HIS A 20 1.17 -6.59 -6.38
CA HIS A 20 0.08 -5.95 -5.66
C HIS A 20 -0.27 -6.67 -4.34
N GLU A 21 -0.39 -7.99 -4.35
CA GLU A 21 -0.73 -8.74 -3.13
C GLU A 21 0.37 -8.63 -2.07
N GLU A 22 1.63 -8.59 -2.46
CA GLU A 22 2.74 -8.40 -1.52
C GLU A 22 2.68 -7.02 -0.88
N HIS A 23 2.33 -5.98 -1.66
CA HIS A 23 2.09 -4.64 -1.13
C HIS A 23 1.00 -4.67 -0.05
N LEU A 24 -0.14 -5.30 -0.34
CA LEU A 24 -1.23 -5.45 0.63
C LEU A 24 -0.76 -6.20 1.88
N HIS A 25 0.03 -7.23 1.70
CA HIS A 25 0.53 -8.06 2.81
C HIS A 25 1.47 -7.27 3.73
N VAL A 26 2.36 -6.46 3.17
CA VAL A 26 3.25 -5.60 3.97
C VAL A 26 2.42 -4.61 4.80
N VAL A 27 1.40 -3.98 4.21
CA VAL A 27 0.51 -3.09 4.95
C VAL A 27 -0.22 -3.83 6.06
N PHE A 28 -0.78 -5.00 5.74
CA PHE A 28 -1.49 -5.84 6.72
C PHE A 28 -0.59 -6.18 7.91
N ALA A 29 0.62 -6.64 7.66
CA ALA A 29 1.57 -7.03 8.71
C ALA A 29 2.04 -5.84 9.53
N GLN A 30 2.40 -4.73 8.89
CA GLN A 30 2.92 -3.54 9.58
C GLN A 30 1.83 -2.86 10.42
N SER A 31 0.60 -2.80 9.92
CA SER A 31 -0.51 -2.16 10.64
C SER A 31 -0.93 -2.93 11.91
N ALA A 32 -0.47 -4.18 12.07
CA ALA A 32 -0.69 -4.93 13.30
C ALA A 32 0.17 -4.44 14.46
N ARG A 33 1.25 -3.71 14.19
CA ARG A 33 2.25 -3.33 15.17
C ARG A 33 2.54 -1.84 15.20
N ALA A 34 1.89 -1.04 14.36
CA ALA A 34 2.12 0.39 14.24
C ALA A 34 0.82 1.12 13.90
N ASP A 35 0.74 2.41 14.25
CA ASP A 35 -0.41 3.23 13.88
C ASP A 35 -0.38 3.58 12.38
N LEU A 36 -1.40 4.32 11.93
CA LEU A 36 -1.54 4.68 10.51
C LEU A 36 -0.35 5.49 10.01
N ASP A 37 0.06 6.52 10.76
CA ASP A 37 1.16 7.39 10.33
C ASP A 37 2.49 6.62 10.24
N ALA A 38 2.79 5.79 11.23
CA ALA A 38 3.99 4.95 11.22
C ALA A 38 3.94 3.93 10.08
N THR A 39 2.79 3.35 9.80
CA THR A 39 2.61 2.43 8.68
C THR A 39 2.84 3.14 7.34
N ILE A 40 2.28 4.34 7.16
CA ILE A 40 2.50 5.14 5.96
C ILE A 40 3.99 5.41 5.75
N ASN A 41 4.68 5.89 6.79
CA ASN A 41 6.11 6.19 6.69
C ASN A 41 6.93 4.95 6.35
N PHE A 42 6.61 3.81 6.95
CA PHE A 42 7.29 2.55 6.67
C PHE A 42 7.16 2.14 5.20
N LEU A 43 5.95 2.19 4.65
CA LEU A 43 5.71 1.85 3.25
C LEU A 43 6.36 2.86 2.30
N ARG A 44 6.26 4.15 2.59
CA ARG A 44 6.92 5.19 1.78
C ARG A 44 8.40 4.95 1.66
N ASP A 45 9.07 4.75 2.79
CA ASP A 45 10.53 4.56 2.81
C ASP A 45 10.94 3.31 2.04
N GLY A 46 10.24 2.21 2.27
CA GLY A 46 10.58 0.94 1.61
C GLY A 46 10.34 0.95 0.12
N ILE A 47 9.21 1.51 -0.33
CA ILE A 47 8.89 1.56 -1.77
C ILE A 47 9.81 2.56 -2.49
N ARG A 48 10.14 3.69 -1.86
CA ARG A 48 11.11 4.64 -2.43
C ARG A 48 12.49 4.02 -2.61
N LYS A 49 12.96 3.27 -1.61
CA LYS A 49 14.23 2.53 -1.71
C LYS A 49 14.21 1.54 -2.86
N MET A 50 13.10 0.82 -3.00
CA MET A 50 12.94 -0.16 -4.07
C MET A 50 12.98 0.49 -5.44
N ALA A 51 12.27 1.60 -5.63
CA ALA A 51 12.25 2.34 -6.89
C ALA A 51 13.64 2.88 -7.23
N ALA A 52 14.35 3.43 -6.25
CA ALA A 52 15.71 3.95 -6.44
C ALA A 52 16.70 2.81 -6.79
N ALA A 53 16.60 1.68 -6.10
CA ALA A 53 17.48 0.53 -6.35
C ALA A 53 17.26 -0.06 -7.75
N ASN A 54 16.06 0.05 -8.30
CA ASN A 54 15.74 -0.37 -9.66
C ASN A 54 16.10 0.68 -10.71
N GLY A 55 16.74 1.78 -10.31
CA GLY A 55 17.13 2.85 -11.24
C GLY A 55 15.97 3.70 -11.73
N ASN A 56 14.82 3.63 -11.07
CA ASN A 56 13.61 4.35 -11.48
C ASN A 56 12.90 5.02 -10.30
N PRO A 57 13.53 6.03 -9.64
CA PRO A 57 12.90 6.70 -8.50
C PRO A 57 11.58 7.38 -8.84
N GLY A 58 11.40 7.78 -10.11
CA GLY A 58 10.13 8.38 -10.58
C GLY A 58 8.97 7.40 -10.67
N ALA A 59 9.20 6.11 -10.51
CA ALA A 59 8.11 5.13 -10.47
C ALA A 59 7.32 5.18 -9.17
N TYR A 60 7.88 5.75 -8.09
CA TYR A 60 7.16 5.91 -6.83
C TYR A 60 5.95 6.83 -7.02
N HIS A 61 4.80 6.44 -6.45
CA HIS A 61 3.57 7.20 -6.55
C HIS A 61 2.95 7.33 -5.16
N ASP A 62 3.01 8.54 -4.59
CA ASP A 62 2.59 8.75 -3.19
C ASP A 62 1.10 8.53 -2.97
N THR A 63 0.26 9.05 -3.85
CA THR A 63 -1.19 8.90 -3.70
C THR A 63 -1.61 7.43 -3.77
N ARG A 64 -1.09 6.65 -4.71
CA ARG A 64 -1.39 5.21 -4.78
C ARG A 64 -0.92 4.49 -3.52
N THR A 65 0.26 4.80 -3.05
CA THR A 65 0.82 4.18 -1.83
C THR A 65 -0.07 4.44 -0.63
N VAL A 66 -0.39 5.70 -0.36
CA VAL A 66 -1.19 6.08 0.82
C VAL A 66 -2.64 5.61 0.70
N ALA A 67 -3.23 5.69 -0.49
CA ALA A 67 -4.61 5.25 -0.70
C ALA A 67 -4.78 3.76 -0.40
N TRP A 68 -3.88 2.90 -0.90
CA TRP A 68 -3.91 1.47 -0.60
C TRP A 68 -3.72 1.18 0.89
N ILE A 69 -2.82 1.92 1.55
CA ILE A 69 -2.63 1.78 3.00
C ILE A 69 -3.94 2.07 3.73
N ARG A 70 -4.61 3.17 3.40
CA ARG A 70 -5.86 3.55 4.06
C ARG A 70 -6.96 2.51 3.84
N LEU A 71 -7.06 1.96 2.63
CA LEU A 71 -8.05 0.91 2.32
C LEU A 71 -7.80 -0.36 3.15
N VAL A 72 -6.55 -0.81 3.22
CA VAL A 72 -6.20 -2.01 3.98
C VAL A 72 -6.38 -1.81 5.47
N VAL A 73 -5.91 -0.70 6.00
CA VAL A 73 -6.01 -0.40 7.45
C VAL A 73 -7.48 -0.31 7.87
N ALA A 74 -8.32 0.34 7.10
CA ALA A 74 -9.76 0.44 7.40
C ALA A 74 -10.44 -0.93 7.35
N ALA A 75 -10.16 -1.74 6.33
CA ALA A 75 -10.73 -3.08 6.20
C ALA A 75 -10.26 -4.01 7.31
N ARG A 76 -9.02 -3.80 7.78
CA ARG A 76 -8.43 -4.62 8.83
C ARG A 76 -8.99 -4.33 10.23
N ALA A 77 -9.59 -3.18 10.45
CA ALA A 77 -10.13 -2.80 11.76
C ALA A 77 -11.09 -3.87 12.29
N GLY A 78 -10.78 -4.41 13.47
CA GLY A 78 -11.57 -5.48 14.08
C GLY A 78 -11.39 -6.86 13.46
N PHE A 79 -10.56 -7.00 12.43
CA PHE A 79 -10.29 -8.30 11.82
C PHE A 79 -9.24 -9.08 12.63
N ASP A 80 -9.53 -10.35 12.90
CA ASP A 80 -8.63 -11.26 13.60
C ASP A 80 -8.48 -12.54 12.75
N GLY A 81 -7.33 -12.70 12.12
CA GLY A 81 -7.06 -13.83 11.24
C GLY A 81 -5.79 -13.64 10.43
N THR A 82 -5.54 -14.58 9.52
CA THR A 82 -4.38 -14.52 8.63
C THR A 82 -4.61 -13.56 7.47
N PHE A 83 -3.53 -13.20 6.78
CA PHE A 83 -3.62 -12.39 5.58
C PHE A 83 -4.46 -13.06 4.48
N ASP A 84 -4.32 -14.37 4.29
CA ASP A 84 -5.12 -15.10 3.30
C ASP A 84 -6.61 -15.04 3.65
N GLU A 85 -6.96 -15.23 4.90
CA GLU A 85 -8.34 -15.08 5.38
C GLU A 85 -8.85 -13.65 5.19
N PHE A 86 -7.97 -12.67 5.41
CA PHE A 86 -8.29 -11.25 5.21
C PHE A 86 -8.65 -10.95 3.75
N LEU A 87 -7.84 -11.43 2.80
CA LEU A 87 -8.13 -11.23 1.38
C LEU A 87 -9.38 -11.97 0.94
N ASP A 88 -9.66 -13.14 1.50
CA ASP A 88 -10.89 -13.88 1.21
C ASP A 88 -12.13 -13.13 1.72
N ALA A 89 -12.01 -12.43 2.86
CA ALA A 89 -13.08 -11.60 3.40
C ALA A 89 -13.24 -10.27 2.64
N HIS A 90 -12.18 -9.78 2.01
CA HIS A 90 -12.16 -8.50 1.29
C HIS A 90 -11.59 -8.69 -0.12
N PRO A 91 -12.27 -9.47 -0.99
CA PRO A 91 -11.74 -9.79 -2.33
C PRO A 91 -11.58 -8.58 -3.24
N GLU A 92 -12.31 -7.48 -3.00
CA GLU A 92 -12.20 -6.22 -3.73
C GLU A 92 -10.78 -5.63 -3.66
N LEU A 93 -10.04 -5.90 -2.57
CA LEU A 93 -8.67 -5.40 -2.41
C LEU A 93 -7.69 -6.03 -3.41
N ARG A 94 -8.03 -7.19 -4.00
CA ARG A 94 -7.21 -7.80 -5.04
C ARG A 94 -7.27 -7.06 -6.38
N ARG A 95 -8.29 -6.22 -6.57
CA ARG A 95 -8.47 -5.47 -7.81
C ARG A 95 -7.58 -4.24 -7.84
N ARG A 96 -6.65 -4.20 -8.79
CA ARG A 96 -5.75 -3.05 -8.97
C ARG A 96 -6.50 -1.78 -9.36
N ASP A 97 -7.65 -1.92 -10.01
CA ASP A 97 -8.49 -0.81 -10.45
C ASP A 97 -9.46 -0.31 -9.37
N LEU A 98 -9.37 -0.84 -8.15
CA LEU A 98 -10.23 -0.38 -7.06
C LEU A 98 -10.09 1.13 -6.81
N LEU A 99 -8.91 1.70 -6.99
CA LEU A 99 -8.69 3.12 -6.82
C LEU A 99 -9.49 3.99 -7.79
N ASP A 100 -9.94 3.44 -8.92
CA ASP A 100 -10.77 4.16 -9.88
C ASP A 100 -12.14 4.54 -9.28
N GLU A 101 -12.58 3.85 -8.24
CA GLU A 101 -13.80 4.19 -7.51
C GLU A 101 -13.63 5.46 -6.67
N HIS A 102 -12.40 5.83 -6.34
CA HIS A 102 -12.07 6.96 -5.49
C HIS A 102 -11.45 8.13 -6.26
N TYR A 103 -10.75 7.85 -7.33
CA TYR A 103 -9.97 8.84 -8.08
C TYR A 103 -10.31 8.81 -9.57
N SER A 104 -10.46 10.01 -10.16
CA SER A 104 -10.48 10.12 -11.62
C SER A 104 -9.10 9.80 -12.19
N PRO A 105 -9.03 9.31 -13.46
CA PRO A 105 -7.75 9.10 -14.12
C PRO A 105 -6.89 10.36 -14.20
N ASP A 106 -7.50 11.51 -14.46
CA ASP A 106 -6.79 12.79 -14.55
C ASP A 106 -6.09 13.14 -13.25
N LEU A 107 -6.77 13.00 -12.12
CA LEU A 107 -6.17 13.26 -10.82
C LEU A 107 -5.09 12.23 -10.48
N LEU A 108 -5.42 10.95 -10.60
CA LEU A 108 -4.51 9.89 -10.16
C LEU A 108 -3.22 9.85 -10.98
N ASN A 109 -3.28 10.23 -12.27
CA ASN A 109 -2.12 10.24 -13.15
C ASN A 109 -1.39 11.59 -13.17
N SER A 110 -1.81 12.56 -12.36
CA SER A 110 -1.16 13.86 -12.31
C SER A 110 0.20 13.79 -11.63
N ASP A 111 1.11 14.70 -12.00
CA ASP A 111 2.42 14.81 -11.36
C ASP A 111 2.28 15.18 -9.87
N ALA A 112 1.33 16.03 -9.54
CA ALA A 112 1.06 16.42 -8.15
C ALA A 112 0.66 15.22 -7.29
N ALA A 113 -0.24 14.36 -7.78
CA ALA A 113 -0.67 13.17 -7.04
C ALA A 113 0.47 12.14 -6.89
N ARG A 114 1.36 12.07 -7.88
CA ARG A 114 2.54 11.21 -7.79
C ARG A 114 3.50 11.69 -6.71
N ALA A 115 3.72 13.00 -6.62
CA ALA A 115 4.67 13.58 -5.68
C ALA A 115 4.14 13.63 -4.24
N PHE A 116 2.86 13.92 -4.06
CA PHE A 116 2.24 14.11 -2.76
C PHE A 116 0.84 13.51 -2.74
N PHE A 117 0.45 12.98 -1.60
CA PHE A 117 -0.89 12.42 -1.44
C PHE A 117 -1.96 13.47 -1.78
N ALA A 118 -2.88 13.11 -2.69
CA ALA A 118 -4.04 13.90 -3.07
C ALA A 118 -5.32 13.26 -2.51
N GLU A 119 -6.22 14.07 -1.98
CA GLU A 119 -7.53 13.59 -1.56
C GLU A 119 -8.33 13.11 -2.77
N PRO A 120 -9.15 12.05 -2.63
CA PRO A 120 -9.93 11.54 -3.74
C PRO A 120 -10.99 12.52 -4.24
N ASP A 121 -11.21 12.52 -5.55
CA ASP A 121 -12.19 13.39 -6.20
C ASP A 121 -13.48 12.67 -6.61
N ARG A 122 -13.59 11.36 -6.37
CA ARG A 122 -14.81 10.57 -6.64
C ARG A 122 -15.50 10.17 -5.35
N ALA A 123 -15.01 9.12 -4.69
CA ALA A 123 -15.56 8.65 -3.43
C ALA A 123 -14.50 8.79 -2.33
N PRO A 124 -14.86 9.20 -1.11
CA PRO A 124 -13.89 9.36 -0.03
C PRO A 124 -13.24 8.02 0.33
N LEU A 125 -11.98 8.10 0.77
CA LEU A 125 -11.30 6.95 1.38
C LEU A 125 -11.77 6.79 2.82
N PRO A 126 -11.79 5.55 3.33
CA PRO A 126 -12.12 5.32 4.74
C PRO A 126 -11.09 5.93 5.67
#